data_1f957fc95a87855813619fc66adec66e
#
_entry.id   1f957fc95a87855813619fc66adec66e
#
_cell.length_a   1.000
_cell.length_b   1.000
_cell.length_c   1.000
_cell.angle_alpha   90.00
_cell.angle_beta   90.00
_cell.angle_gamma   90.00
#
_symmetry.space_group_name_H-M   'P 1'
#
loop_
_entity.id
_entity.type
_entity.pdbx_description
1 polymer ?
#
loop_
_entity_poly.entity_id
_entity_poly.type
_entity_poly.pdbx_seq_one_letter_code
_entity_poly.pdbx_strand_id
1 'polypeptide(L)'
;MEQKGNSISHGIEERWPHFRLTMLSAVIFGILAHGVALVNKFSMVDDPQFLFDVGVTFRSGRWFLGILGELVRWIFGSPNFSLPLFGGLFCLLLLGLCACVLIELLELRGKADCILVTGLMVVLPVVAGFYCYLFTAPYYLFGLLLALSGCFLLCRFRKAWAYLGGVVLLALSTGIYQAFIPTMLCVFLMVFLRQTQKSEAWSVKKLLLEIVWYVSACLCFLALYALLNSLCLKVLGLSMTGYNGLSDPVSGGVGEYLQRVKLSYYLFLKPDGTNRSAYMYPFRLHTLYYINLGVLVLAAANFIWQRLRKDRIRGLSAFLALCVFPLAVNFIYVMCVPKIVHSLMVYSQLLFWLLPWCLLRWEPVCPEKEKLSRWITKFACVLLAAASLMYVRYDNVVYLRMDMYQTRTIQYFTTIITQVKSLEGYESGLKLTFVNKDFNLDPTFVDIPEFTTFAVEPILQHTAELTAHSFREFLNQWCGFDAEIVDEADYRDLPEVREMPQYPNAGSIRIIGDTVVIKF
;
A
#
# COMPACT_ATOMS: atom_id res chain seq x y z
N MET A 1 -21.74 -27.96 29.39
CA MET A 1 -20.78 -27.81 28.27
C MET A 1 -21.48 -27.84 26.90
N GLU A 2 -22.50 -28.62 26.67
CA GLU A 2 -23.25 -28.73 25.41
C GLU A 2 -23.96 -27.45 24.94
N GLN A 3 -24.53 -26.64 25.86
CA GLN A 3 -25.20 -25.38 25.47
C GLN A 3 -24.24 -24.30 24.92
N LYS A 4 -22.96 -24.30 25.29
CA LYS A 4 -21.95 -23.41 24.73
C LYS A 4 -21.47 -23.85 23.33
N GLY A 5 -21.45 -25.16 23.10
CA GLY A 5 -21.10 -25.74 21.80
C GLY A 5 -22.13 -25.39 20.72
N ASN A 6 -23.44 -25.51 21.02
CA ASN A 6 -24.52 -25.19 20.10
C ASN A 6 -24.59 -23.68 19.75
N SER A 7 -24.22 -22.78 20.65
CA SER A 7 -24.21 -21.34 20.38
C SER A 7 -23.05 -20.90 19.45
N ILE A 8 -21.94 -21.61 19.49
CA ILE A 8 -20.77 -21.33 18.63
C ILE A 8 -21.03 -21.86 17.21
N SER A 9 -21.56 -23.11 17.08
CA SER A 9 -21.90 -23.71 15.79
C SER A 9 -22.99 -22.91 15.05
N HIS A 10 -24.04 -22.47 15.74
CA HIS A 10 -25.07 -21.63 15.18
C HIS A 10 -24.54 -20.27 14.68
N GLY A 11 -23.62 -19.65 15.42
CA GLY A 11 -22.96 -18.40 15.01
C GLY A 11 -22.04 -18.56 13.78
N ILE A 12 -21.42 -19.73 13.61
CA ILE A 12 -20.60 -20.05 12.45
C ILE A 12 -21.46 -20.33 11.22
N GLU A 13 -22.54 -21.12 11.36
CA GLU A 13 -23.47 -21.45 10.27
C GLU A 13 -24.13 -20.20 9.69
N GLU A 14 -24.51 -19.24 10.53
CA GLU A 14 -25.10 -17.97 10.09
C GLU A 14 -24.11 -17.08 9.32
N ARG A 15 -22.81 -17.13 9.67
CA ARG A 15 -21.76 -16.29 9.05
C ARG A 15 -21.09 -16.94 7.84
N TRP A 16 -21.21 -18.25 7.69
CA TRP A 16 -20.57 -18.99 6.62
C TRP A 16 -20.91 -18.52 5.21
N PRO A 17 -22.17 -18.19 4.88
CA PRO A 17 -22.51 -17.65 3.57
C PRO A 17 -21.83 -16.31 3.26
N HIS A 18 -21.69 -15.43 4.26
CA HIS A 18 -21.00 -14.15 4.10
C HIS A 18 -19.49 -14.35 3.90
N PHE A 19 -18.88 -15.24 4.66
CA PHE A 19 -17.48 -15.62 4.49
C PHE A 19 -17.22 -16.16 3.07
N ARG A 20 -18.00 -17.12 2.62
CA ARG A 20 -17.88 -17.68 1.26
C ARG A 20 -18.04 -16.61 0.19
N LEU A 21 -19.04 -15.74 0.31
CA LEU A 21 -19.27 -14.65 -0.65
C LEU A 21 -18.11 -13.67 -0.67
N THR A 22 -17.56 -13.32 0.49
CA THR A 22 -16.39 -12.43 0.61
C THR A 22 -15.16 -13.06 -0.07
N MET A 23 -14.85 -14.32 0.24
CA MET A 23 -13.70 -15.02 -0.37
C MET A 23 -13.88 -15.18 -1.89
N LEU A 24 -15.07 -15.54 -2.35
CA LEU A 24 -15.38 -15.62 -3.79
C LEU A 24 -15.25 -14.25 -4.48
N SER A 25 -15.74 -13.19 -3.84
CA SER A 25 -15.57 -11.82 -4.34
C SER A 25 -14.10 -11.43 -4.45
N ALA A 26 -13.28 -11.78 -3.47
CA ALA A 26 -11.84 -11.51 -3.50
C ALA A 26 -11.16 -12.21 -4.71
N VAL A 27 -11.54 -13.45 -4.99
CA VAL A 27 -11.01 -14.19 -6.15
C VAL A 27 -11.49 -13.56 -7.46
N ILE A 28 -12.79 -13.25 -7.60
CA ILE A 28 -13.35 -12.69 -8.83
C ILE A 28 -12.73 -11.32 -9.14
N PHE A 29 -12.77 -10.39 -8.18
CA PHE A 29 -12.17 -9.06 -8.35
C PHE A 29 -10.66 -9.15 -8.53
N GLY A 30 -9.99 -10.08 -7.84
CA GLY A 30 -8.57 -10.34 -7.97
C GLY A 30 -8.18 -10.81 -9.38
N ILE A 31 -8.92 -11.74 -9.96
CA ILE A 31 -8.68 -12.18 -11.35
C ILE A 31 -8.96 -11.03 -12.33
N LEU A 32 -10.04 -10.28 -12.14
CA LEU A 32 -10.41 -9.17 -13.03
C LEU A 32 -9.38 -8.03 -12.99
N ALA A 33 -8.86 -7.68 -11.81
CA ALA A 33 -7.92 -6.58 -11.63
C ALA A 33 -6.46 -7.01 -11.87
N HIS A 34 -6.06 -8.17 -11.33
CA HIS A 34 -4.66 -8.58 -11.22
C HIS A 34 -4.33 -9.84 -12.01
N GLY A 35 -5.28 -10.40 -12.80
CA GLY A 35 -5.08 -11.65 -13.55
C GLY A 35 -3.83 -11.63 -14.44
N VAL A 36 -3.52 -10.49 -15.05
CA VAL A 36 -2.29 -10.33 -15.86
C VAL A 36 -1.04 -10.51 -14.98
N ALA A 37 -1.01 -9.92 -13.79
CA ALA A 37 0.10 -10.05 -12.86
C ALA A 37 0.22 -11.44 -12.22
N LEU A 38 -0.88 -12.22 -12.20
CA LEU A 38 -0.83 -13.61 -11.71
C LEU A 38 -0.11 -14.56 -12.67
N VAL A 39 -0.03 -14.22 -13.95
CA VAL A 39 0.55 -15.10 -14.98
C VAL A 39 1.81 -14.52 -15.62
N ASN A 40 2.14 -13.27 -15.34
CA ASN A 40 3.31 -12.59 -15.86
C ASN A 40 4.23 -12.11 -14.73
N LYS A 41 5.53 -12.34 -14.89
CA LYS A 41 6.55 -11.82 -14.01
C LYS A 41 6.96 -10.44 -14.50
N PHE A 42 6.60 -9.41 -13.73
CA PHE A 42 7.07 -8.05 -13.97
C PHE A 42 8.24 -7.73 -13.05
N SER A 43 9.28 -7.11 -13.60
CA SER A 43 10.43 -6.66 -12.83
C SER A 43 10.35 -5.16 -12.60
N MET A 44 10.31 -4.78 -11.33
CA MET A 44 10.41 -3.41 -10.85
C MET A 44 11.79 -3.18 -10.25
N VAL A 45 12.10 -1.94 -9.89
CA VAL A 45 13.42 -1.52 -9.39
C VAL A 45 14.05 -2.49 -8.38
N ASP A 46 13.28 -2.93 -7.38
CA ASP A 46 13.78 -3.81 -6.31
C ASP A 46 13.53 -5.30 -6.58
N ASP A 47 12.57 -5.64 -7.45
CA ASP A 47 12.15 -7.02 -7.65
C ASP A 47 13.18 -7.89 -8.40
N PRO A 48 14.00 -7.37 -9.34
CA PRO A 48 15.08 -8.14 -9.94
C PRO A 48 16.13 -8.60 -8.94
N GLN A 49 16.34 -7.84 -7.89
CA GLN A 49 17.35 -8.16 -6.87
C GLN A 49 16.98 -9.43 -6.08
N PHE A 50 15.71 -9.80 -6.01
CA PHE A 50 15.20 -10.83 -5.09
C PHE A 50 15.70 -10.62 -3.65
N LEU A 51 16.12 -9.38 -3.34
CA LEU A 51 16.78 -9.09 -2.08
C LEU A 51 15.76 -8.82 -0.99
N PHE A 52 15.62 -9.81 -0.17
CA PHE A 52 15.19 -9.63 1.19
C PHE A 52 16.46 -9.45 2.04
N ASP A 53 17.09 -8.27 1.94
CA ASP A 53 18.24 -7.96 2.76
C ASP A 53 17.77 -7.69 4.21
N VAL A 54 18.13 -8.60 5.09
CA VAL A 54 17.83 -8.52 6.51
C VAL A 54 18.35 -7.21 7.11
N GLY A 55 19.57 -6.79 6.75
CA GLY A 55 20.17 -5.56 7.26
C GLY A 55 19.36 -4.31 6.90
N VAL A 56 18.99 -4.13 5.64
CA VAL A 56 18.19 -2.99 5.17
C VAL A 56 16.79 -3.03 5.78
N THR A 57 16.18 -4.20 5.87
CA THR A 57 14.85 -4.40 6.44
C THR A 57 14.79 -3.97 7.91
N PHE A 58 15.73 -4.40 8.74
CA PHE A 58 15.78 -4.01 10.15
C PHE A 58 16.13 -2.52 10.32
N ARG A 59 17.08 -2.00 9.54
CA ARG A 59 17.45 -0.59 9.58
C ARG A 59 16.33 0.36 9.20
N SER A 60 15.36 -0.09 8.38
CA SER A 60 14.17 0.70 8.03
C SER A 60 13.02 0.57 9.04
N GLY A 61 13.26 -0.03 10.21
CA GLY A 61 12.25 -0.22 11.26
C GLY A 61 11.24 -1.34 10.98
N ARG A 62 11.50 -2.20 9.98
CA ARG A 62 10.63 -3.32 9.60
C ARG A 62 11.11 -4.64 10.24
N TRP A 63 11.36 -4.58 11.55
CA TRP A 63 11.97 -5.68 12.29
C TRP A 63 11.19 -6.99 12.21
N PHE A 64 9.85 -6.93 12.25
CA PHE A 64 9.04 -8.15 12.18
C PHE A 64 8.97 -8.71 10.76
N LEU A 65 9.05 -7.85 9.74
CA LEU A 65 9.24 -8.26 8.35
C LEU A 65 10.56 -9.06 8.21
N GLY A 66 11.66 -8.59 8.83
CA GLY A 66 12.93 -9.32 8.83
C GLY A 66 12.83 -10.70 9.50
N ILE A 67 12.21 -10.78 10.67
CA ILE A 67 11.99 -12.05 11.37
C ILE A 67 11.14 -13.03 10.54
N LEU A 68 10.04 -12.56 9.95
CA LEU A 68 9.19 -13.37 9.07
C LEU A 68 9.96 -13.82 7.82
N GLY A 69 10.78 -12.98 7.24
CA GLY A 69 11.62 -13.32 6.10
C GLY A 69 12.59 -14.47 6.43
N GLU A 70 13.23 -14.41 7.58
CA GLU A 70 14.11 -15.51 8.03
C GLU A 70 13.33 -16.79 8.31
N LEU A 71 12.14 -16.71 8.90
CA LEU A 71 11.27 -17.87 9.10
C LEU A 71 10.87 -18.51 7.76
N VAL A 72 10.45 -17.70 6.79
CA VAL A 72 10.07 -18.17 5.45
C VAL A 72 11.30 -18.77 4.73
N ARG A 73 12.48 -18.16 4.86
CA ARG A 73 13.75 -18.70 4.35
C ARG A 73 14.04 -20.07 4.93
N TRP A 74 13.84 -20.23 6.22
CA TRP A 74 14.05 -21.52 6.88
C TRP A 74 13.09 -22.62 6.38
N ILE A 75 11.83 -22.25 6.08
CA ILE A 75 10.80 -23.21 5.60
C ILE A 75 10.98 -23.54 4.11
N PHE A 76 11.22 -22.54 3.25
CA PHE A 76 11.17 -22.66 1.80
C PHE A 76 12.54 -22.50 1.10
N GLY A 77 13.61 -22.26 1.86
CA GLY A 77 14.95 -21.99 1.30
C GLY A 77 15.14 -20.55 0.77
N SER A 78 14.07 -19.78 0.62
CA SER A 78 14.09 -18.38 0.18
C SER A 78 12.98 -17.57 0.87
N PRO A 79 13.24 -16.31 1.26
CA PRO A 79 12.22 -15.43 1.84
C PRO A 79 11.32 -14.78 0.78
N ASN A 80 11.52 -15.06 -0.48
CA ASN A 80 11.03 -14.32 -1.62
C ASN A 80 9.74 -14.92 -2.18
N PHE A 81 8.70 -14.11 -2.33
CA PHE A 81 7.42 -14.50 -2.94
C PHE A 81 7.27 -14.07 -4.41
N SER A 82 8.37 -13.72 -5.10
CA SER A 82 8.31 -13.22 -6.48
C SER A 82 7.97 -14.30 -7.51
N LEU A 83 7.01 -15.15 -7.15
CA LEU A 83 6.38 -16.16 -7.99
C LEU A 83 4.95 -15.71 -8.31
N PRO A 84 4.66 -15.23 -9.53
CA PRO A 84 3.41 -14.55 -9.84
C PRO A 84 2.17 -15.30 -9.39
N LEU A 85 2.02 -16.55 -9.79
CA LEU A 85 0.82 -17.32 -9.46
C LEU A 85 0.75 -17.64 -7.96
N PHE A 86 1.82 -18.18 -7.38
CA PHE A 86 1.82 -18.58 -5.97
C PHE A 86 1.72 -17.37 -5.03
N GLY A 87 2.62 -16.40 -5.17
CA GLY A 87 2.63 -15.18 -4.36
C GLY A 87 1.36 -14.36 -4.55
N GLY A 88 0.90 -14.25 -5.81
CA GLY A 88 -0.32 -13.50 -6.15
C GLY A 88 -1.59 -14.13 -5.59
N LEU A 89 -1.78 -15.45 -5.68
CA LEU A 89 -2.93 -16.13 -5.08
C LEU A 89 -2.90 -16.05 -3.55
N PHE A 90 -1.70 -16.11 -2.95
CA PHE A 90 -1.55 -15.93 -1.52
C PHE A 90 -1.93 -14.50 -1.08
N CYS A 91 -1.59 -13.48 -1.88
CA CYS A 91 -2.06 -12.11 -1.68
C CYS A 91 -3.60 -12.02 -1.71
N LEU A 92 -4.26 -12.66 -2.68
CA LEU A 92 -5.73 -12.66 -2.78
C LEU A 92 -6.39 -13.35 -1.59
N LEU A 93 -5.82 -14.45 -1.10
CA LEU A 93 -6.27 -15.11 0.13
C LEU A 93 -6.21 -14.15 1.32
N LEU A 94 -5.07 -13.48 1.52
CA LEU A 94 -4.89 -12.54 2.62
C LEU A 94 -5.83 -11.34 2.52
N LEU A 95 -6.04 -10.78 1.31
CA LEU A 95 -7.02 -9.71 1.07
C LEU A 95 -8.45 -10.14 1.39
N GLY A 96 -8.83 -11.35 0.99
CA GLY A 96 -10.13 -11.92 1.34
C GLY A 96 -10.33 -12.05 2.85
N LEU A 97 -9.32 -12.53 3.58
CA LEU A 97 -9.35 -12.61 5.04
C LEU A 97 -9.42 -11.21 5.68
N CYS A 98 -8.64 -10.24 5.18
CA CYS A 98 -8.71 -8.85 5.61
C CYS A 98 -10.13 -8.28 5.43
N ALA A 99 -10.76 -8.55 4.28
CA ALA A 99 -12.13 -8.11 4.01
C ALA A 99 -13.14 -8.74 4.99
N CYS A 100 -13.00 -10.02 5.31
CA CYS A 100 -13.85 -10.68 6.32
C CYS A 100 -13.74 -9.99 7.69
N VAL A 101 -12.52 -9.69 8.14
CA VAL A 101 -12.29 -8.99 9.41
C VAL A 101 -12.86 -7.57 9.38
N LEU A 102 -12.64 -6.82 8.29
CA LEU A 102 -13.12 -5.45 8.16
C LEU A 102 -14.66 -5.38 8.12
N ILE A 103 -15.34 -6.27 7.38
CA ILE A 103 -16.79 -6.37 7.31
C ILE A 103 -17.37 -6.63 8.70
N GLU A 104 -16.76 -7.53 9.46
CA GLU A 104 -17.20 -7.84 10.82
C GLU A 104 -16.95 -6.69 11.81
N LEU A 105 -15.81 -5.99 11.68
CA LEU A 105 -15.48 -4.78 12.45
C LEU A 105 -16.52 -3.67 12.25
N LEU A 106 -16.89 -3.43 10.99
CA LEU A 106 -17.84 -2.39 10.61
C LEU A 106 -19.31 -2.81 10.80
N GLU A 107 -19.55 -4.04 11.28
CA GLU A 107 -20.90 -4.61 11.50
C GLU A 107 -21.78 -4.55 10.24
N LEU A 108 -21.21 -4.84 9.09
CA LEU A 108 -21.92 -4.89 7.83
C LEU A 108 -22.49 -6.30 7.59
N ARG A 109 -23.77 -6.42 7.22
CA ARG A 109 -24.49 -7.71 7.24
C ARG A 109 -25.15 -8.08 5.90
N GLY A 110 -25.02 -7.26 4.88
CA GLY A 110 -25.66 -7.49 3.58
C GLY A 110 -24.74 -8.17 2.58
N LYS A 111 -25.31 -8.87 1.60
CA LYS A 111 -24.54 -9.43 0.47
C LYS A 111 -23.82 -8.34 -0.32
N ALA A 112 -24.47 -7.19 -0.53
CA ALA A 112 -23.85 -6.03 -1.17
C ALA A 112 -22.64 -5.50 -0.37
N ASP A 113 -22.72 -5.53 0.96
CA ASP A 113 -21.62 -5.12 1.83
C ASP A 113 -20.39 -6.01 1.60
N CYS A 114 -20.58 -7.34 1.54
CA CYS A 114 -19.50 -8.30 1.27
C CYS A 114 -18.85 -8.03 -0.09
N ILE A 115 -19.65 -7.84 -1.14
CA ILE A 115 -19.14 -7.66 -2.51
C ILE A 115 -18.42 -6.31 -2.65
N LEU A 116 -19.04 -5.22 -2.19
CA LEU A 116 -18.49 -3.86 -2.38
C LEU A 116 -17.23 -3.61 -1.54
N VAL A 117 -17.25 -4.01 -0.26
CA VAL A 117 -16.07 -3.85 0.60
C VAL A 117 -14.91 -4.66 0.07
N THR A 118 -15.15 -5.92 -0.27
CA THR A 118 -14.10 -6.81 -0.81
C THR A 118 -13.63 -6.34 -2.17
N GLY A 119 -14.56 -5.98 -3.05
CA GLY A 119 -14.24 -5.48 -4.39
C GLY A 119 -13.28 -4.29 -4.30
N LEU A 120 -13.66 -3.23 -3.58
CA LEU A 120 -12.81 -2.05 -3.40
C LEU A 120 -11.47 -2.38 -2.73
N MET A 121 -11.48 -3.26 -1.72
CA MET A 121 -10.28 -3.65 -1.00
C MET A 121 -9.24 -4.32 -1.91
N VAL A 122 -9.72 -5.14 -2.83
CA VAL A 122 -8.87 -5.88 -3.78
C VAL A 122 -8.41 -5.01 -4.94
N VAL A 123 -9.30 -4.19 -5.52
CA VAL A 123 -8.99 -3.44 -6.75
C VAL A 123 -8.40 -2.05 -6.49
N LEU A 124 -8.11 -1.70 -5.24
CA LEU A 124 -7.49 -0.41 -4.94
C LEU A 124 -6.10 -0.34 -5.59
N PRO A 125 -5.71 0.74 -6.30
CA PRO A 125 -4.42 0.85 -7.00
C PRO A 125 -3.18 0.56 -6.15
N VAL A 126 -3.27 0.74 -4.83
CA VAL A 126 -2.22 0.32 -3.88
C VAL A 126 -1.93 -1.17 -3.97
N VAL A 127 -2.95 -1.99 -4.27
CA VAL A 127 -2.78 -3.45 -4.42
C VAL A 127 -1.99 -3.77 -5.70
N ALA A 128 -2.26 -3.06 -6.81
CA ALA A 128 -1.41 -3.17 -8.00
C ALA A 128 0.04 -2.79 -7.68
N GLY A 129 0.25 -1.76 -6.85
CA GLY A 129 1.57 -1.42 -6.32
C GLY A 129 2.21 -2.58 -5.53
N PHE A 130 1.46 -3.30 -4.69
CA PHE A 130 1.99 -4.48 -4.00
C PHE A 130 2.40 -5.58 -4.99
N TYR A 131 1.63 -5.82 -6.04
CA TYR A 131 2.00 -6.80 -7.08
C TYR A 131 3.25 -6.40 -7.87
N CYS A 132 3.58 -5.11 -7.94
CA CYS A 132 4.85 -4.65 -8.51
C CYS A 132 6.06 -5.02 -7.64
N TYR A 133 5.85 -5.19 -6.33
CA TYR A 133 6.86 -5.62 -5.35
C TYR A 133 6.46 -6.98 -4.78
N LEU A 134 6.19 -7.93 -5.65
CA LEU A 134 5.58 -9.23 -5.29
C LEU A 134 6.45 -10.01 -4.28
N PHE A 135 7.76 -9.82 -4.30
CA PHE A 135 8.67 -10.47 -3.36
C PHE A 135 8.34 -10.17 -1.88
N THR A 136 7.74 -9.01 -1.58
CA THR A 136 7.33 -8.61 -0.22
C THR A 136 5.82 -8.48 -0.03
N ALA A 137 5.02 -8.51 -1.09
CA ALA A 137 3.58 -8.27 -1.03
C ALA A 137 2.82 -9.16 -0.04
N PRO A 138 3.04 -10.49 0.04
CA PRO A 138 2.36 -11.33 1.02
C PRO A 138 2.65 -10.92 2.46
N TYR A 139 3.86 -10.48 2.76
CA TYR A 139 4.20 -9.98 4.11
C TYR A 139 3.43 -8.72 4.46
N TYR A 140 3.35 -7.75 3.52
CA TYR A 140 2.59 -6.52 3.75
C TYR A 140 1.11 -6.82 3.97
N LEU A 141 0.51 -7.68 3.16
CA LEU A 141 -0.89 -8.05 3.33
C LEU A 141 -1.15 -8.87 4.61
N PHE A 142 -0.18 -9.67 5.03
CA PHE A 142 -0.21 -10.29 6.36
C PHE A 142 -0.14 -9.22 7.46
N GLY A 143 0.70 -8.19 7.31
CA GLY A 143 0.74 -7.03 8.18
C GLY A 143 -0.61 -6.30 8.28
N LEU A 144 -1.31 -6.14 7.15
CA LEU A 144 -2.67 -5.58 7.11
C LEU A 144 -3.67 -6.47 7.87
N LEU A 145 -3.58 -7.79 7.71
CA LEU A 145 -4.42 -8.74 8.45
C LEU A 145 -4.18 -8.63 9.96
N LEU A 146 -2.92 -8.51 10.40
CA LEU A 146 -2.58 -8.29 11.81
C LEU A 146 -3.15 -6.96 12.32
N ALA A 147 -3.04 -5.87 11.52
CA ALA A 147 -3.62 -4.57 11.85
C ALA A 147 -5.13 -4.66 12.11
N LEU A 148 -5.86 -5.23 11.16
CA LEU A 148 -7.32 -5.36 11.26
C LEU A 148 -7.71 -6.31 12.40
N SER A 149 -6.98 -7.40 12.61
CA SER A 149 -7.20 -8.34 13.72
C SER A 149 -6.93 -7.68 15.09
N GLY A 150 -5.89 -6.88 15.20
CA GLY A 150 -5.60 -6.09 16.40
C GLY A 150 -6.70 -5.07 16.69
N CYS A 151 -7.16 -4.33 15.67
CA CYS A 151 -8.32 -3.46 15.78
C CYS A 151 -9.58 -4.23 16.20
N PHE A 152 -9.78 -5.45 15.65
CA PHE A 152 -10.93 -6.29 16.01
C PHE A 152 -10.93 -6.65 17.50
N LEU A 153 -9.80 -7.08 18.05
CA LEU A 153 -9.68 -7.40 19.46
C LEU A 153 -9.99 -6.19 20.35
N LEU A 154 -9.38 -5.04 20.05
CA LEU A 154 -9.55 -3.80 20.81
C LEU A 154 -10.98 -3.24 20.74
N CYS A 155 -11.62 -3.34 19.59
CA CYS A 155 -12.96 -2.78 19.37
C CYS A 155 -14.07 -3.70 19.87
N ARG A 156 -13.89 -5.03 19.76
CA ARG A 156 -14.96 -6.01 20.08
C ARG A 156 -14.99 -6.43 21.54
N PHE A 157 -13.81 -6.49 22.17
CA PHE A 157 -13.69 -7.01 23.53
C PHE A 157 -13.09 -5.97 24.48
N ARG A 158 -13.79 -5.65 25.58
CA ARG A 158 -13.32 -4.73 26.62
C ARG A 158 -12.69 -5.53 27.80
N LYS A 159 -11.72 -6.42 27.46
CA LYS A 159 -11.05 -7.30 28.42
C LYS A 159 -9.53 -7.13 28.30
N ALA A 160 -8.80 -7.33 29.40
CA ALA A 160 -7.34 -7.18 29.43
C ALA A 160 -6.62 -8.04 28.41
N TRP A 161 -7.02 -9.32 28.23
CA TRP A 161 -6.39 -10.19 27.24
C TRP A 161 -6.56 -9.68 25.80
N ALA A 162 -7.72 -9.10 25.49
CA ALA A 162 -7.98 -8.54 24.17
C ALA A 162 -7.22 -7.22 23.96
N TYR A 163 -7.07 -6.42 25.01
CA TYR A 163 -6.23 -5.23 24.97
C TYR A 163 -4.77 -5.59 24.70
N LEU A 164 -4.20 -6.50 25.47
CA LEU A 164 -2.81 -6.95 25.31
C LEU A 164 -2.61 -7.61 23.93
N GLY A 165 -3.48 -8.54 23.55
CA GLY A 165 -3.42 -9.19 22.24
C GLY A 165 -3.55 -8.19 21.08
N GLY A 166 -4.47 -7.23 21.20
CA GLY A 166 -4.63 -6.18 20.20
C GLY A 166 -3.40 -5.28 20.07
N VAL A 167 -2.84 -4.82 21.18
CA VAL A 167 -1.59 -4.03 21.22
C VAL A 167 -0.43 -4.80 20.57
N VAL A 168 -0.27 -6.09 20.88
CA VAL A 168 0.77 -6.94 20.27
C VAL A 168 0.57 -7.05 18.77
N LEU A 169 -0.65 -7.38 18.29
CA LEU A 169 -0.91 -7.51 16.86
C LEU A 169 -0.67 -6.21 16.09
N LEU A 170 -1.04 -5.05 16.67
CA LEU A 170 -0.77 -3.75 16.04
C LEU A 170 0.74 -3.43 16.01
N ALA A 171 1.49 -3.76 17.07
CA ALA A 171 2.94 -3.59 17.10
C ALA A 171 3.64 -4.49 16.07
N LEU A 172 3.22 -5.75 15.93
CA LEU A 172 3.72 -6.67 14.90
C LEU A 172 3.41 -6.16 13.48
N SER A 173 2.17 -5.71 13.24
CA SER A 173 1.80 -5.09 11.97
C SER A 173 2.68 -3.89 11.63
N THR A 174 2.91 -2.99 12.60
CA THR A 174 3.77 -1.82 12.45
C THR A 174 5.23 -2.23 12.19
N GLY A 175 5.69 -3.34 12.81
CA GLY A 175 6.99 -3.94 12.57
C GLY A 175 7.14 -4.63 11.21
N ILE A 176 6.05 -4.85 10.48
CA ILE A 176 6.07 -5.24 9.06
C ILE A 176 6.05 -3.98 8.19
N TYR A 177 5.05 -3.11 8.40
CA TYR A 177 4.86 -1.94 7.56
C TYR A 177 4.14 -0.80 8.30
N GLN A 178 4.87 0.26 8.62
CA GLN A 178 4.37 1.40 9.40
C GLN A 178 3.23 2.15 8.71
N ALA A 179 3.13 2.06 7.38
CA ALA A 179 2.10 2.73 6.60
C ALA A 179 0.67 2.20 6.83
N PHE A 180 0.49 1.16 7.65
CA PHE A 180 -0.85 0.73 8.08
C PHE A 180 -1.39 1.49 9.29
N ILE A 181 -0.58 2.30 9.96
CA ILE A 181 -1.05 3.16 11.08
C ILE A 181 -2.25 4.03 10.68
N PRO A 182 -2.24 4.76 9.54
CA PRO A 182 -3.41 5.51 9.07
C PRO A 182 -4.67 4.64 8.92
N THR A 183 -4.52 3.41 8.42
CA THR A 183 -5.64 2.46 8.29
C THR A 183 -6.21 2.08 9.66
N MET A 184 -5.35 1.79 10.65
CA MET A 184 -5.75 1.50 12.03
C MET A 184 -6.55 2.67 12.65
N LEU A 185 -6.04 3.90 12.49
CA LEU A 185 -6.70 5.12 13.00
C LEU A 185 -8.08 5.32 12.37
N CYS A 186 -8.21 5.15 11.05
CA CYS A 186 -9.49 5.24 10.36
C CYS A 186 -10.48 4.18 10.86
N VAL A 187 -10.03 2.92 11.04
CA VAL A 187 -10.87 1.84 11.58
C VAL A 187 -11.35 2.17 12.98
N PHE A 188 -10.48 2.66 13.88
CA PHE A 188 -10.89 3.09 15.21
C PHE A 188 -11.95 4.19 15.17
N LEU A 189 -11.78 5.21 14.31
CA LEU A 189 -12.76 6.28 14.15
C LEU A 189 -14.09 5.76 13.60
N MET A 190 -14.08 4.86 12.62
CA MET A 190 -15.30 4.28 12.05
C MET A 190 -16.05 3.43 13.07
N VAL A 191 -15.35 2.59 13.83
CA VAL A 191 -15.95 1.81 14.91
C VAL A 191 -16.47 2.71 16.02
N PHE A 192 -15.74 3.76 16.38
CA PHE A 192 -16.21 4.77 17.35
C PHE A 192 -17.50 5.45 16.86
N LEU A 193 -17.59 5.85 15.58
CA LEU A 193 -18.82 6.38 14.99
C LEU A 193 -19.98 5.38 15.11
N ARG A 194 -19.71 4.10 14.81
CA ARG A 194 -20.71 3.03 14.97
C ARG A 194 -21.19 2.89 16.42
N GLN A 195 -20.30 3.01 17.39
CA GLN A 195 -20.64 2.95 18.81
C GLN A 195 -21.54 4.10 19.25
N THR A 196 -21.40 5.31 18.68
CA THR A 196 -22.30 6.43 18.96
C THR A 196 -23.76 6.14 18.58
N GLN A 197 -24.02 5.10 17.78
CA GLN A 197 -25.37 4.69 17.40
C GLN A 197 -26.06 3.79 18.42
N LYS A 198 -25.31 3.08 19.27
CA LYS A 198 -25.88 2.12 20.23
C LYS A 198 -26.85 2.81 21.21
N SER A 199 -27.87 2.06 21.65
CA SER A 199 -29.00 2.57 22.44
C SER A 199 -28.67 2.98 23.89
N GLU A 200 -27.48 2.65 24.37
CA GLU A 200 -27.05 3.02 25.73
C GLU A 200 -26.84 4.53 25.89
N ALA A 201 -27.13 5.07 27.07
CA ALA A 201 -26.88 6.47 27.39
C ALA A 201 -25.42 6.85 27.14
N TRP A 202 -25.19 7.94 26.42
CA TRP A 202 -23.86 8.46 26.11
C TRP A 202 -23.54 9.63 27.05
N SER A 203 -22.51 9.50 27.84
CA SER A 203 -22.08 10.53 28.81
C SER A 203 -20.67 11.03 28.50
N VAL A 204 -20.32 12.20 29.02
CA VAL A 204 -18.93 12.73 28.93
C VAL A 204 -17.94 11.74 29.51
N LYS A 205 -18.27 11.08 30.63
CA LYS A 205 -17.42 10.04 31.22
C LYS A 205 -17.18 8.89 30.25
N LYS A 206 -18.24 8.41 29.55
CA LYS A 206 -18.14 7.33 28.57
C LYS A 206 -17.28 7.77 27.37
N LEU A 207 -17.51 8.98 26.86
CA LEU A 207 -16.68 9.55 25.80
C LEU A 207 -15.20 9.58 26.17
N LEU A 208 -14.87 10.09 27.36
CA LEU A 208 -13.49 10.15 27.85
C LEU A 208 -12.88 8.75 27.99
N LEU A 209 -13.63 7.78 28.51
CA LEU A 209 -13.17 6.38 28.63
C LEU A 209 -12.88 5.75 27.26
N GLU A 210 -13.72 6.01 26.24
CA GLU A 210 -13.47 5.54 24.86
C GLU A 210 -12.21 6.20 24.28
N ILE A 211 -12.05 7.52 24.43
CA ILE A 211 -10.85 8.24 23.97
C ILE A 211 -9.61 7.68 24.67
N VAL A 212 -9.63 7.54 26.00
CA VAL A 212 -8.50 6.99 26.76
C VAL A 212 -8.18 5.57 26.29
N TRP A 213 -9.19 4.72 26.03
CA TRP A 213 -8.99 3.36 25.55
C TRP A 213 -8.23 3.32 24.23
N TYR A 214 -8.69 4.06 23.21
CA TYR A 214 -8.05 4.06 21.90
C TYR A 214 -6.70 4.78 21.89
N VAL A 215 -6.58 5.90 22.58
CA VAL A 215 -5.31 6.66 22.69
C VAL A 215 -4.27 5.84 23.45
N SER A 216 -4.64 5.23 24.59
CA SER A 216 -3.70 4.35 25.31
C SER A 216 -3.26 3.16 24.48
N ALA A 217 -4.17 2.55 23.73
CA ALA A 217 -3.81 1.45 22.82
C ALA A 217 -2.81 1.91 21.75
N CYS A 218 -3.02 3.10 21.16
CA CYS A 218 -2.08 3.69 20.19
C CYS A 218 -0.70 3.94 20.81
N LEU A 219 -0.65 4.54 22.00
CA LEU A 219 0.61 4.78 22.70
C LEU A 219 1.32 3.48 23.09
N CYS A 220 0.56 2.48 23.58
CA CYS A 220 1.11 1.19 23.97
C CYS A 220 1.68 0.39 22.78
N PHE A 221 0.97 0.31 21.63
CA PHE A 221 1.51 -0.42 20.51
C PHE A 221 2.71 0.27 19.86
N LEU A 222 2.71 1.62 19.80
CA LEU A 222 3.86 2.38 19.32
C LEU A 222 5.07 2.23 20.25
N ALA A 223 4.87 2.27 21.57
CA ALA A 223 5.92 2.03 22.55
C ALA A 223 6.48 0.60 22.44
N LEU A 224 5.61 -0.39 22.32
CA LEU A 224 6.01 -1.80 22.12
C LEU A 224 6.77 -1.97 20.80
N TYR A 225 6.27 -1.39 19.70
CA TYR A 225 6.97 -1.38 18.41
C TYR A 225 8.38 -0.77 18.54
N ALA A 226 8.50 0.41 19.16
CA ALA A 226 9.78 1.09 19.33
C ALA A 226 10.75 0.28 20.20
N LEU A 227 10.26 -0.32 21.28
CA LEU A 227 11.03 -1.18 22.16
C LEU A 227 11.59 -2.39 21.42
N LEU A 228 10.72 -3.12 20.69
CA LEU A 228 11.12 -4.31 19.94
C LEU A 228 12.06 -3.97 18.78
N ASN A 229 11.82 -2.87 18.07
CA ASN A 229 12.73 -2.37 17.04
C ASN A 229 14.12 -2.07 17.61
N SER A 230 14.19 -1.33 18.72
CA SER A 230 15.46 -0.99 19.38
C SER A 230 16.20 -2.23 19.88
N LEU A 231 15.46 -3.22 20.39
CA LEU A 231 16.03 -4.50 20.82
C LEU A 231 16.64 -5.27 19.64
N CYS A 232 15.90 -5.39 18.53
CA CYS A 232 16.39 -6.06 17.31
C CYS A 232 17.65 -5.38 16.76
N LEU A 233 17.64 -4.05 16.63
CA LEU A 233 18.81 -3.30 16.17
C LEU A 233 20.02 -3.51 17.08
N LYS A 234 19.82 -3.47 18.40
CA LYS A 234 20.89 -3.71 19.38
C LYS A 234 21.47 -5.11 19.28
N VAL A 235 20.62 -6.14 19.17
CA VAL A 235 21.04 -7.56 19.07
C VAL A 235 21.82 -7.78 17.78
N LEU A 236 21.42 -7.13 16.67
CA LEU A 236 22.07 -7.27 15.37
C LEU A 236 23.26 -6.31 15.17
N GLY A 237 23.56 -5.42 16.12
CA GLY A 237 24.61 -4.41 15.98
C GLY A 237 24.34 -3.38 14.87
N LEU A 238 23.07 -3.12 14.56
CA LEU A 238 22.64 -2.23 13.48
C LEU A 238 22.16 -0.88 14.03
N SER A 239 22.20 0.15 13.18
CA SER A 239 21.59 1.46 13.43
C SER A 239 20.46 1.74 12.42
N MET A 240 19.49 2.57 12.81
CA MET A 240 18.45 3.05 11.89
C MET A 240 19.07 3.80 10.71
N THR A 241 18.51 3.62 9.53
CA THR A 241 18.88 4.43 8.35
C THR A 241 18.02 5.70 8.29
N GLY A 242 18.57 6.74 7.62
CA GLY A 242 17.82 7.94 7.25
C GLY A 242 16.78 7.71 6.13
N TYR A 243 16.55 6.46 5.73
CA TYR A 243 15.64 6.11 4.64
C TYR A 243 14.23 6.63 4.91
N ASN A 244 13.71 7.41 3.97
CA ASN A 244 12.38 8.01 4.02
C ASN A 244 12.11 8.90 5.26
N GLY A 245 13.15 9.50 5.85
CA GLY A 245 13.01 10.37 7.03
C GLY A 245 12.58 9.65 8.31
N LEU A 246 12.63 8.31 8.34
CA LEU A 246 12.22 7.49 9.49
C LEU A 246 13.19 7.59 10.67
N SER A 247 14.47 7.91 10.41
CA SER A 247 15.46 8.11 11.48
C SER A 247 15.32 9.45 12.19
N ASP A 248 14.65 10.41 11.57
CA ASP A 248 14.54 11.77 12.09
C ASP A 248 13.13 12.35 11.85
N PRO A 249 12.07 11.69 12.40
CA PRO A 249 10.71 12.16 12.26
C PRO A 249 10.48 13.53 12.93
N VAL A 250 11.40 13.96 13.79
CA VAL A 250 11.27 15.16 14.66
C VAL A 250 12.17 16.32 14.21
N SER A 251 12.90 16.21 13.11
CA SER A 251 13.81 17.27 12.63
C SER A 251 13.10 18.57 12.24
N GLY A 252 11.80 18.50 11.94
CA GLY A 252 10.96 19.66 11.69
C GLY A 252 10.35 20.23 12.98
N GLY A 253 10.55 21.52 13.26
CA GLY A 253 9.89 22.19 14.39
C GLY A 253 8.36 22.12 14.31
N VAL A 254 7.66 22.51 15.38
CA VAL A 254 6.18 22.50 15.49
C VAL A 254 5.47 23.10 14.26
N GLY A 255 6.08 24.12 13.63
CA GLY A 255 5.57 24.75 12.42
C GLY A 255 5.46 23.80 11.23
N GLU A 256 6.42 22.90 11.03
CA GLU A 256 6.40 21.92 9.96
C GLU A 256 5.30 20.87 10.18
N TYR A 257 5.13 20.39 11.41
CA TYR A 257 4.02 19.47 11.73
C TYR A 257 2.65 20.10 11.48
N LEU A 258 2.47 21.37 11.83
CA LEU A 258 1.23 22.09 11.53
C LEU A 258 0.99 22.21 10.01
N GLN A 259 2.04 22.42 9.23
CA GLN A 259 1.94 22.42 7.76
C GLN A 259 1.56 21.04 7.21
N ARG A 260 2.14 19.96 7.73
CA ARG A 260 1.81 18.58 7.35
C ARG A 260 0.35 18.23 7.70
N VAL A 261 -0.13 18.66 8.87
CA VAL A 261 -1.54 18.53 9.26
C VAL A 261 -2.45 19.30 8.28
N LYS A 262 -2.13 20.56 7.96
CA LYS A 262 -2.88 21.34 6.96
C LYS A 262 -2.89 20.64 5.59
N LEU A 263 -1.75 20.12 5.17
CA LEU A 263 -1.62 19.37 3.93
C LEU A 263 -2.52 18.13 3.92
N SER A 264 -2.61 17.40 5.04
CA SER A 264 -3.48 16.21 5.15
C SER A 264 -4.96 16.55 4.91
N TYR A 265 -5.45 17.67 5.46
CA TYR A 265 -6.81 18.16 5.18
C TYR A 265 -6.96 18.67 3.75
N TYR A 266 -5.98 19.42 3.25
CA TYR A 266 -5.99 19.92 1.87
C TYR A 266 -6.11 18.77 0.87
N LEU A 267 -5.29 17.74 1.00
CA LEU A 267 -5.28 16.58 0.10
C LEU A 267 -6.56 15.73 0.21
N PHE A 268 -7.21 15.73 1.36
CA PHE A 268 -8.52 15.09 1.51
C PHE A 268 -9.62 15.85 0.76
N LEU A 269 -9.58 17.18 0.74
CA LEU A 269 -10.56 18.00 0.05
C LEU A 269 -10.25 18.16 -1.44
N LYS A 270 -8.97 18.20 -1.78
CA LYS A 270 -8.48 18.41 -3.14
C LYS A 270 -7.28 17.49 -3.42
N PRO A 271 -7.51 16.24 -3.78
CA PRO A 271 -6.45 15.39 -4.29
C PRO A 271 -5.95 15.99 -5.62
N ASP A 272 -4.73 16.48 -5.66
CA ASP A 272 -4.16 17.10 -6.85
C ASP A 272 -3.10 16.20 -7.50
N GLY A 273 -2.81 16.44 -8.80
CA GLY A 273 -1.88 15.65 -9.60
C GLY A 273 -0.41 15.81 -9.21
N THR A 274 -0.09 16.75 -8.32
CA THR A 274 1.29 16.99 -7.89
C THR A 274 1.71 16.09 -6.74
N ASN A 275 0.74 15.39 -6.12
CA ASN A 275 0.95 14.49 -5.00
C ASN A 275 0.74 13.03 -5.40
N ARG A 276 1.61 12.14 -4.95
CA ARG A 276 1.55 10.70 -5.30
C ARG A 276 0.23 10.03 -4.91
N SER A 277 -0.49 10.52 -3.89
CA SER A 277 -1.84 10.02 -3.58
C SER A 277 -2.89 10.39 -4.63
N ALA A 278 -2.69 11.46 -5.37
CA ALA A 278 -3.59 11.88 -6.45
C ALA A 278 -3.60 10.89 -7.62
N TYR A 279 -2.54 10.13 -7.81
CA TYR A 279 -2.49 9.06 -8.81
C TYR A 279 -3.50 7.94 -8.56
N MET A 280 -4.05 7.84 -7.35
CA MET A 280 -5.18 6.94 -7.07
C MET A 280 -6.49 7.40 -7.71
N TYR A 281 -6.53 8.62 -8.26
CA TYR A 281 -7.72 9.23 -8.83
C TYR A 281 -7.48 9.76 -10.25
N PRO A 282 -6.90 8.94 -11.18
CA PRO A 282 -6.64 9.39 -12.54
C PRO A 282 -7.95 9.65 -13.29
N PHE A 283 -7.94 10.62 -14.21
CA PHE A 283 -9.05 10.92 -15.10
C PHE A 283 -10.39 11.15 -14.36
N ARG A 284 -11.44 10.43 -14.81
CA ARG A 284 -12.80 10.54 -14.27
C ARG A 284 -12.97 9.98 -12.85
N LEU A 285 -11.98 9.30 -12.30
CA LEU A 285 -11.98 8.93 -10.89
C LEU A 285 -11.99 10.15 -9.97
N HIS A 286 -11.40 11.29 -10.37
CA HIS A 286 -11.59 12.56 -9.66
C HIS A 286 -13.07 12.94 -9.54
N THR A 287 -13.85 12.78 -10.61
CA THR A 287 -15.29 13.06 -10.58
C THR A 287 -15.99 12.15 -9.57
N LEU A 288 -15.71 10.83 -9.59
CA LEU A 288 -16.28 9.89 -8.64
C LEU A 288 -15.83 10.18 -7.20
N TYR A 289 -14.58 10.65 -7.02
CA TYR A 289 -14.09 11.09 -5.72
C TYR A 289 -14.94 12.23 -5.15
N TYR A 290 -15.18 13.29 -5.92
CA TYR A 290 -15.98 14.42 -5.46
C TYR A 290 -17.45 14.05 -5.26
N ILE A 291 -18.00 13.14 -6.08
CA ILE A 291 -19.34 12.60 -5.87
C ILE A 291 -19.37 11.83 -4.54
N ASN A 292 -18.36 10.98 -4.27
CA ASN A 292 -18.26 10.25 -3.01
C ASN A 292 -18.10 11.20 -1.81
N LEU A 293 -17.32 12.26 -1.96
CA LEU A 293 -17.18 13.31 -0.95
C LEU A 293 -18.54 14.02 -0.69
N GLY A 294 -19.29 14.32 -1.73
CA GLY A 294 -20.64 14.87 -1.61
C GLY A 294 -21.58 13.92 -0.86
N VAL A 295 -21.57 12.63 -1.20
CA VAL A 295 -22.35 11.59 -0.48
C VAL A 295 -21.88 11.50 0.97
N LEU A 296 -20.56 11.59 1.23
CA LEU A 296 -20.01 11.61 2.58
C LEU A 296 -20.54 12.79 3.40
N VAL A 297 -20.52 14.00 2.85
CA VAL A 297 -21.02 15.20 3.53
C VAL A 297 -22.51 15.06 3.88
N LEU A 298 -23.33 14.59 2.93
CA LEU A 298 -24.76 14.38 3.16
C LEU A 298 -25.03 13.28 4.21
N ALA A 299 -24.33 12.15 4.10
CA ALA A 299 -24.47 11.05 5.06
C ALA A 299 -23.98 11.45 6.45
N ALA A 300 -22.86 12.17 6.54
CA ALA A 300 -22.32 12.68 7.80
C ALA A 300 -23.25 13.71 8.46
N ALA A 301 -23.78 14.65 7.69
CA ALA A 301 -24.73 15.65 8.20
C ALA A 301 -26.00 14.96 8.76
N ASN A 302 -26.56 14.01 8.02
CA ASN A 302 -27.69 13.21 8.52
C ASN A 302 -27.33 12.43 9.78
N PHE A 303 -26.17 11.75 9.78
CA PHE A 303 -25.70 10.96 10.90
C PHE A 303 -25.52 11.79 12.17
N ILE A 304 -24.89 12.97 12.07
CA ILE A 304 -24.71 13.93 13.18
C ILE A 304 -26.08 14.44 13.66
N TRP A 305 -26.95 14.82 12.72
CA TRP A 305 -28.28 15.35 13.05
C TRP A 305 -29.12 14.35 13.85
N GLN A 306 -29.14 13.09 13.43
CA GLN A 306 -29.85 12.02 14.15
C GLN A 306 -29.28 11.78 15.55
N ARG A 307 -27.97 12.01 15.75
CA ARG A 307 -27.32 11.89 17.07
C ARG A 307 -27.61 13.10 17.94
N LEU A 308 -27.55 14.32 17.39
CA LEU A 308 -27.88 15.55 18.12
C LEU A 308 -29.34 15.55 18.62
N ARG A 309 -30.28 15.01 17.84
CA ARG A 309 -31.68 14.85 18.27
C ARG A 309 -31.86 13.90 19.45
N LYS A 310 -31.00 12.88 19.57
CA LYS A 310 -31.04 11.91 20.66
C LYS A 310 -30.27 12.39 21.90
N ASP A 311 -29.08 12.93 21.70
CA ASP A 311 -28.18 13.35 22.75
C ASP A 311 -27.11 14.30 22.17
N ARG A 312 -26.97 15.49 22.77
CA ARG A 312 -26.01 16.52 22.32
C ARG A 312 -24.57 16.04 22.39
N ILE A 313 -24.18 15.31 23.47
CA ILE A 313 -22.81 14.81 23.66
C ILE A 313 -22.49 13.79 22.56
N ARG A 314 -23.44 12.92 22.24
CA ARG A 314 -23.32 11.91 21.19
C ARG A 314 -23.15 12.55 19.81
N GLY A 315 -23.95 13.56 19.49
CA GLY A 315 -23.85 14.30 18.24
C GLY A 315 -22.52 15.03 18.10
N LEU A 316 -22.07 15.70 19.17
CA LEU A 316 -20.76 16.38 19.20
C LEU A 316 -19.61 15.37 19.06
N SER A 317 -19.68 14.21 19.72
CA SER A 317 -18.69 13.14 19.59
C SER A 317 -18.57 12.63 18.14
N ALA A 318 -19.71 12.41 17.47
CA ALA A 318 -19.73 12.00 16.07
C ALA A 318 -19.17 13.09 15.15
N PHE A 319 -19.51 14.36 15.39
CA PHE A 319 -18.97 15.49 14.65
C PHE A 319 -17.45 15.58 14.77
N LEU A 320 -16.91 15.52 15.98
CA LEU A 320 -15.46 15.58 16.22
C LEU A 320 -14.73 14.41 15.56
N ALA A 321 -15.27 13.18 15.63
CA ALA A 321 -14.68 12.02 14.97
C ALA A 321 -14.63 12.20 13.45
N LEU A 322 -15.70 12.75 12.84
CA LEU A 322 -15.75 13.04 11.41
C LEU A 322 -14.80 14.17 11.01
N CYS A 323 -14.59 15.16 11.87
CA CYS A 323 -13.58 16.21 11.64
C CYS A 323 -12.14 15.67 11.68
N VAL A 324 -11.85 14.67 12.53
CA VAL A 324 -10.52 14.04 12.61
C VAL A 324 -10.29 13.03 11.48
N PHE A 325 -11.34 12.49 10.87
CA PHE A 325 -11.23 11.43 9.86
C PHE A 325 -10.36 11.81 8.64
N PRO A 326 -10.43 13.02 8.05
CA PRO A 326 -9.53 13.43 6.96
C PRO A 326 -8.05 13.35 7.35
N LEU A 327 -7.73 13.76 8.60
CA LEU A 327 -6.38 13.66 9.12
C LEU A 327 -5.95 12.19 9.27
N ALA A 328 -6.84 11.32 9.74
CA ALA A 328 -6.53 9.88 9.88
C ALA A 328 -6.28 9.22 8.53
N VAL A 329 -7.10 9.51 7.49
CA VAL A 329 -6.90 8.97 6.13
C VAL A 329 -5.54 9.37 5.57
N ASN A 330 -5.12 10.62 5.77
CA ASN A 330 -3.88 11.19 5.25
C ASN A 330 -2.77 11.28 6.31
N PHE A 331 -2.87 10.52 7.40
CA PHE A 331 -1.90 10.61 8.51
C PHE A 331 -0.47 10.26 8.08
N ILE A 332 -0.31 9.52 6.99
CA ILE A 332 0.99 9.22 6.40
C ILE A 332 1.80 10.49 6.06
N TYR A 333 1.14 11.58 5.65
CA TYR A 333 1.79 12.86 5.35
C TYR A 333 2.25 13.62 6.61
N VAL A 334 1.75 13.21 7.79
CA VAL A 334 2.25 13.69 9.07
C VAL A 334 3.46 12.86 9.52
N MET A 335 3.40 11.54 9.28
CA MET A 335 4.45 10.60 9.69
C MET A 335 5.73 10.72 8.86
N CYS A 336 5.61 11.00 7.57
CA CYS A 336 6.72 11.04 6.62
C CYS A 336 6.84 12.42 5.98
N VAL A 337 8.03 12.72 5.42
CA VAL A 337 8.21 13.89 4.56
C VAL A 337 7.28 13.73 3.33
N PRO A 338 6.40 14.71 3.02
CA PRO A 338 5.38 14.55 1.98
C PRO A 338 5.90 14.14 0.60
N LYS A 339 7.11 14.59 0.22
CA LYS A 339 7.74 14.26 -1.08
C LYS A 339 8.08 12.79 -1.27
N ILE A 340 8.21 12.04 -0.18
CA ILE A 340 8.60 10.63 -0.20
C ILE A 340 7.43 9.66 0.04
N VAL A 341 6.21 10.18 0.23
CA VAL A 341 5.04 9.32 0.37
C VAL A 341 4.82 8.56 -0.94
N HIS A 342 4.95 7.25 -0.86
CA HIS A 342 4.83 6.33 -1.98
C HIS A 342 3.38 5.80 -2.09
N SER A 343 3.02 5.33 -3.28
CA SER A 343 1.70 4.72 -3.56
C SER A 343 1.33 3.60 -2.59
N LEU A 344 2.31 2.77 -2.21
CA LEU A 344 2.12 1.67 -1.25
C LEU A 344 1.72 2.13 0.15
N MET A 345 1.92 3.41 0.48
CA MET A 345 1.70 3.98 1.82
C MET A 345 0.27 4.49 2.05
N VAL A 346 -0.58 4.52 1.04
CA VAL A 346 -1.89 5.21 1.08
C VAL A 346 -3.09 4.26 1.12
N TYR A 347 -2.93 3.04 1.66
CA TYR A 347 -4.01 2.05 1.73
C TYR A 347 -5.24 2.53 2.55
N SER A 348 -5.05 3.45 3.48
CA SER A 348 -6.11 4.12 4.25
C SER A 348 -7.16 4.84 3.37
N GLN A 349 -6.83 5.18 2.13
CA GLN A 349 -7.77 5.76 1.15
C GLN A 349 -8.97 4.84 0.86
N LEU A 350 -8.84 3.52 1.05
CA LEU A 350 -9.95 2.59 1.03
C LEU A 350 -11.11 3.04 1.93
N LEU A 351 -10.77 3.52 3.13
CA LEU A 351 -11.76 3.87 4.15
C LEU A 351 -12.50 5.18 3.85
N PHE A 352 -11.89 6.08 3.04
CA PHE A 352 -12.61 7.22 2.46
C PHE A 352 -13.78 6.75 1.56
N TRP A 353 -13.56 5.73 0.72
CA TRP A 353 -14.62 5.19 -0.12
C TRP A 353 -15.70 4.50 0.70
N LEU A 354 -15.32 3.79 1.75
CA LEU A 354 -16.24 2.98 2.55
C LEU A 354 -17.02 3.78 3.59
N LEU A 355 -16.51 4.92 4.08
CA LEU A 355 -17.17 5.67 5.16
C LEU A 355 -18.60 6.12 4.80
N PRO A 356 -18.88 6.76 3.64
CA PRO A 356 -20.26 7.15 3.31
C PRO A 356 -21.20 5.95 3.20
N TRP A 357 -20.72 4.84 2.62
CA TRP A 357 -21.47 3.58 2.59
C TRP A 357 -21.83 3.09 3.99
N CYS A 358 -20.85 3.03 4.90
CA CYS A 358 -21.05 2.62 6.28
C CYS A 358 -22.07 3.52 7.01
N LEU A 359 -21.93 4.84 6.87
CA LEU A 359 -22.87 5.78 7.49
C LEU A 359 -24.30 5.56 7.00
N LEU A 360 -24.51 5.35 5.69
CA LEU A 360 -25.83 5.06 5.10
C LEU A 360 -26.39 3.70 5.54
N ARG A 361 -25.52 2.70 5.71
CA ARG A 361 -25.93 1.36 6.19
C ARG A 361 -26.26 1.36 7.68
N TRP A 362 -25.57 2.17 8.45
CA TRP A 362 -25.81 2.30 9.88
C TRP A 362 -27.01 3.17 10.21
N GLU A 363 -27.22 4.25 9.47
CA GLU A 363 -28.32 5.20 9.70
C GLU A 363 -28.92 5.66 8.36
N PRO A 364 -30.11 5.16 8.00
CA PRO A 364 -30.78 5.57 6.79
C PRO A 364 -31.09 7.08 6.77
N VAL A 365 -30.88 7.72 5.63
CA VAL A 365 -31.25 9.13 5.44
C VAL A 365 -32.78 9.25 5.36
N CYS A 366 -33.35 10.14 6.16
CA CYS A 366 -34.80 10.38 6.18
C CYS A 366 -35.61 9.08 6.36
N PRO A 367 -35.58 8.41 7.53
CA PRO A 367 -36.30 7.15 7.75
C PRO A 367 -37.81 7.24 7.48
N GLU A 368 -38.39 8.43 7.63
CA GLU A 368 -39.79 8.71 7.30
C GLU A 368 -40.09 8.65 5.78
N LYS A 369 -39.09 8.85 4.93
CA LYS A 369 -39.16 8.78 3.47
C LYS A 369 -38.41 7.56 2.95
N GLU A 370 -38.88 6.38 3.22
CA GLU A 370 -38.24 5.10 2.90
C GLU A 370 -37.78 4.97 1.43
N LYS A 371 -38.58 5.48 0.49
CA LYS A 371 -38.24 5.49 -0.94
C LYS A 371 -36.95 6.30 -1.19
N LEU A 372 -36.85 7.50 -0.63
CA LEU A 372 -35.67 8.37 -0.80
C LEU A 372 -34.44 7.73 -0.19
N SER A 373 -34.53 7.18 1.03
CA SER A 373 -33.45 6.49 1.70
C SER A 373 -32.92 5.31 0.87
N ARG A 374 -33.85 4.49 0.32
CA ARG A 374 -33.49 3.38 -0.58
C ARG A 374 -32.80 3.87 -1.86
N TRP A 375 -33.23 4.99 -2.44
CA TRP A 375 -32.57 5.56 -3.62
C TRP A 375 -31.16 6.05 -3.33
N ILE A 376 -30.93 6.76 -2.23
CA ILE A 376 -29.58 7.23 -1.83
C ILE A 376 -28.66 6.04 -1.60
N THR A 377 -29.10 5.00 -0.92
CA THR A 377 -28.31 3.78 -0.68
C THR A 377 -27.99 3.05 -1.99
N LYS A 378 -28.96 2.95 -2.92
CA LYS A 378 -28.72 2.37 -4.25
C LYS A 378 -27.73 3.21 -5.05
N PHE A 379 -27.84 4.53 -5.00
CA PHE A 379 -26.89 5.42 -5.65
C PHE A 379 -25.47 5.23 -5.12
N ALA A 380 -25.29 5.18 -3.80
CA ALA A 380 -23.99 4.90 -3.20
C ALA A 380 -23.44 3.51 -3.60
N CYS A 381 -24.31 2.49 -3.68
CA CYS A 381 -23.94 1.16 -4.18
C CYS A 381 -23.40 1.22 -5.62
N VAL A 382 -24.13 1.91 -6.51
CA VAL A 382 -23.71 2.08 -7.92
C VAL A 382 -22.43 2.88 -8.01
N LEU A 383 -22.26 3.92 -7.19
CA LEU A 383 -21.04 4.72 -7.14
C LEU A 383 -19.82 3.87 -6.77
N LEU A 384 -19.92 3.05 -5.71
CA LEU A 384 -18.82 2.17 -5.29
C LEU A 384 -18.54 1.08 -6.32
N ALA A 385 -19.57 0.52 -6.95
CA ALA A 385 -19.40 -0.45 -8.04
C ALA A 385 -18.70 0.20 -9.25
N ALA A 386 -19.09 1.41 -9.63
CA ALA A 386 -18.45 2.17 -10.70
C ALA A 386 -16.98 2.48 -10.38
N ALA A 387 -16.68 2.91 -9.14
CA ALA A 387 -15.31 3.12 -8.69
C ALA A 387 -14.49 1.82 -8.78
N SER A 388 -15.04 0.70 -8.31
CA SER A 388 -14.39 -0.61 -8.40
C SER A 388 -14.08 -1.01 -9.84
N LEU A 389 -15.02 -0.85 -10.76
CA LEU A 389 -14.81 -1.16 -12.20
C LEU A 389 -13.76 -0.24 -12.84
N MET A 390 -13.74 1.04 -12.45
CA MET A 390 -12.71 1.96 -12.94
C MET A 390 -11.33 1.62 -12.40
N TYR A 391 -11.22 1.16 -11.15
CA TYR A 391 -9.96 0.67 -10.60
C TYR A 391 -9.52 -0.64 -11.27
N VAL A 392 -10.43 -1.60 -11.52
CA VAL A 392 -10.11 -2.79 -12.32
C VAL A 392 -9.48 -2.39 -13.67
N ARG A 393 -10.13 -1.45 -14.39
CA ARG A 393 -9.59 -0.95 -15.65
C ARG A 393 -8.21 -0.31 -15.46
N TYR A 394 -8.06 0.49 -14.43
CA TYR A 394 -6.81 1.19 -14.12
C TYR A 394 -5.67 0.20 -13.83
N ASP A 395 -5.90 -0.80 -12.99
CA ASP A 395 -4.90 -1.83 -12.67
C ASP A 395 -4.46 -2.60 -13.92
N ASN A 396 -5.39 -2.92 -14.82
CA ASN A 396 -5.05 -3.56 -16.10
C ASN A 396 -4.21 -2.64 -16.99
N VAL A 397 -4.45 -1.32 -16.99
CA VAL A 397 -3.62 -0.35 -17.73
C VAL A 397 -2.22 -0.28 -17.10
N VAL A 398 -2.11 -0.33 -15.77
CA VAL A 398 -0.81 -0.40 -15.08
C VAL A 398 -0.01 -1.62 -15.55
N TYR A 399 -0.61 -2.80 -15.55
CA TYR A 399 0.07 -4.03 -15.95
C TYR A 399 0.43 -4.06 -17.44
N LEU A 400 -0.45 -3.56 -18.32
CA LEU A 400 -0.14 -3.42 -19.74
C LEU A 400 1.07 -2.51 -19.95
N ARG A 401 1.13 -1.40 -19.22
CA ARG A 401 2.28 -0.49 -19.26
C ARG A 401 3.56 -1.18 -18.79
N MET A 402 3.49 -1.92 -17.68
CA MET A 402 4.63 -2.70 -17.19
C MET A 402 5.15 -3.69 -18.21
N ASP A 403 4.27 -4.44 -18.86
CA ASP A 403 4.62 -5.41 -19.90
C ASP A 403 5.34 -4.73 -21.06
N MET A 404 4.80 -3.61 -21.54
CA MET A 404 5.41 -2.84 -22.62
C MET A 404 6.80 -2.31 -22.23
N TYR A 405 6.95 -1.77 -21.01
CA TYR A 405 8.24 -1.30 -20.55
C TYR A 405 9.27 -2.42 -20.39
N GLN A 406 8.88 -3.53 -19.79
CA GLN A 406 9.76 -4.68 -19.61
C GLN A 406 10.21 -5.23 -20.95
N THR A 407 9.30 -5.41 -21.90
CA THR A 407 9.61 -5.88 -23.27
C THR A 407 10.60 -4.95 -23.96
N ARG A 408 10.36 -3.64 -23.92
CA ARG A 408 11.28 -2.64 -24.49
C ARG A 408 12.64 -2.65 -23.82
N THR A 409 12.67 -2.78 -22.50
CA THR A 409 13.91 -2.83 -21.73
C THR A 409 14.75 -4.04 -22.11
N ILE A 410 14.13 -5.22 -22.22
CA ILE A 410 14.81 -6.45 -22.66
C ILE A 410 15.38 -6.28 -24.07
N GLN A 411 14.58 -5.79 -25.01
CA GLN A 411 15.00 -5.57 -26.40
C GLN A 411 16.18 -4.59 -26.48
N TYR A 412 16.10 -3.50 -25.75
CA TYR A 412 17.14 -2.47 -25.70
C TYR A 412 18.46 -3.03 -25.20
N PHE A 413 18.45 -3.67 -24.05
CA PHE A 413 19.69 -4.24 -23.49
C PHE A 413 20.18 -5.46 -24.29
N THR A 414 19.31 -6.27 -24.86
CA THR A 414 19.74 -7.36 -25.76
C THR A 414 20.50 -6.82 -26.96
N THR A 415 20.07 -5.68 -27.52
CA THR A 415 20.77 -5.01 -28.62
C THR A 415 22.16 -4.53 -28.18
N ILE A 416 22.24 -3.87 -27.03
CA ILE A 416 23.53 -3.42 -26.45
C ILE A 416 24.46 -4.61 -26.19
N ILE A 417 23.96 -5.66 -25.54
CA ILE A 417 24.74 -6.86 -25.21
C ILE A 417 25.26 -7.54 -26.47
N THR A 418 24.46 -7.57 -27.54
CA THR A 418 24.91 -8.12 -28.83
C THR A 418 26.09 -7.33 -29.38
N GLN A 419 26.05 -6.00 -29.32
CA GLN A 419 27.16 -5.15 -29.71
C GLN A 419 28.38 -5.34 -28.82
N VAL A 420 28.20 -5.43 -27.50
CA VAL A 420 29.27 -5.74 -26.54
C VAL A 420 29.97 -7.05 -26.88
N LYS A 421 29.20 -8.12 -27.09
CA LYS A 421 29.74 -9.45 -27.44
C LYS A 421 30.43 -9.50 -28.80
N SER A 422 30.17 -8.52 -29.68
CA SER A 422 30.79 -8.42 -31.01
C SER A 422 32.09 -7.59 -31.01
N LEU A 423 32.48 -6.99 -29.89
CA LEU A 423 33.73 -6.23 -29.80
C LEU A 423 34.92 -7.16 -29.96
N GLU A 424 35.90 -6.69 -30.70
CA GLU A 424 37.22 -7.35 -30.75
C GLU A 424 37.86 -7.36 -29.36
N GLY A 425 38.30 -8.52 -28.92
CA GLY A 425 38.88 -8.70 -27.58
C GLY A 425 37.82 -8.85 -26.45
N TYR A 426 36.53 -9.03 -26.78
CA TYR A 426 35.55 -9.34 -25.75
C TYR A 426 35.79 -10.74 -25.16
N GLU A 427 35.86 -10.78 -23.82
CA GLU A 427 35.91 -12.02 -23.06
C GLU A 427 34.81 -12.01 -21.97
N SER A 428 34.28 -13.20 -21.64
CA SER A 428 33.34 -13.33 -20.54
C SER A 428 34.02 -13.00 -19.21
N GLY A 429 33.42 -12.13 -18.41
CA GLY A 429 33.97 -11.69 -17.13
C GLY A 429 34.54 -10.26 -17.14
N LEU A 430 34.50 -9.57 -18.28
CA LEU A 430 34.75 -8.13 -18.31
C LEU A 430 33.68 -7.39 -17.50
N LYS A 431 34.13 -6.33 -16.82
CA LYS A 431 33.23 -5.41 -16.11
C LYS A 431 32.44 -4.55 -17.10
N LEU A 432 31.39 -3.91 -16.64
CA LEU A 432 30.52 -3.04 -17.44
C LEU A 432 30.32 -1.71 -16.74
N THR A 433 30.37 -0.61 -17.48
CA THR A 433 29.96 0.71 -16.99
C THR A 433 29.12 1.47 -18.02
N PHE A 434 28.20 2.29 -17.52
CA PHE A 434 27.32 3.15 -18.32
C PHE A 434 27.65 4.60 -18.01
N VAL A 435 28.28 5.30 -18.94
CA VAL A 435 28.70 6.69 -18.77
C VAL A 435 27.64 7.64 -19.33
N ASN A 436 27.29 8.68 -18.57
CA ASN A 436 26.27 9.68 -18.91
C ASN A 436 24.88 9.07 -19.20
N LYS A 437 24.53 8.01 -18.52
CA LYS A 437 23.23 7.35 -18.71
C LYS A 437 22.06 8.26 -18.28
N ASP A 438 21.34 8.79 -19.23
CA ASP A 438 20.04 9.43 -19.01
C ASP A 438 18.99 8.75 -19.88
N PHE A 439 18.46 7.63 -19.38
CA PHE A 439 17.44 6.88 -20.08
C PHE A 439 16.10 7.63 -20.20
N ASN A 440 15.91 8.73 -19.45
CA ASN A 440 14.68 9.53 -19.54
C ASN A 440 14.58 10.28 -20.88
N LEU A 441 15.71 10.52 -21.54
CA LEU A 441 15.75 11.20 -22.84
C LEU A 441 15.62 10.23 -24.02
N ASP A 442 15.74 8.91 -23.79
CA ASP A 442 15.62 7.93 -24.87
C ASP A 442 14.16 7.77 -25.31
N PRO A 443 13.82 8.02 -26.59
CA PRO A 443 12.46 7.88 -27.11
C PRO A 443 11.85 6.48 -26.90
N THR A 444 12.66 5.44 -26.75
CA THR A 444 12.22 4.07 -26.49
C THR A 444 11.46 3.96 -25.17
N PHE A 445 11.79 4.82 -24.20
CA PHE A 445 11.26 4.80 -22.85
C PHE A 445 10.33 5.98 -22.54
N VAL A 446 10.08 6.85 -23.52
CA VAL A 446 9.11 7.94 -23.34
C VAL A 446 7.75 7.38 -23.00
N ASP A 447 7.11 8.01 -22.04
CA ASP A 447 5.80 7.62 -21.55
C ASP A 447 4.74 7.71 -22.66
N ILE A 448 3.81 6.76 -22.66
CA ILE A 448 2.67 6.78 -23.57
C ILE A 448 1.56 7.56 -22.87
N PRO A 449 1.17 8.76 -23.33
CA PRO A 449 0.24 9.63 -22.61
C PRO A 449 -1.09 8.98 -22.25
N GLU A 450 -1.58 8.06 -23.10
CA GLU A 450 -2.82 7.33 -22.88
C GLU A 450 -2.74 6.33 -21.73
N PHE A 451 -1.54 5.97 -21.33
CA PHE A 451 -1.25 5.03 -20.26
C PHE A 451 -0.55 5.67 -19.07
N THR A 452 -0.70 6.99 -18.89
CA THR A 452 -0.18 7.68 -17.72
C THR A 452 -0.73 7.04 -16.46
N THR A 453 0.14 6.38 -15.73
CA THR A 453 -0.19 5.71 -14.48
C THR A 453 0.81 6.12 -13.42
N PHE A 454 0.38 6.00 -12.20
CA PHE A 454 1.30 6.11 -11.09
C PHE A 454 1.72 4.72 -10.61
N ALA A 455 2.60 4.66 -9.68
CA ALA A 455 2.97 3.47 -8.90
C ALA A 455 3.86 2.46 -9.58
N VAL A 456 4.10 2.62 -10.85
CA VAL A 456 4.98 1.72 -11.57
C VAL A 456 6.19 2.50 -12.02
N GLU A 457 7.29 2.26 -11.35
CA GLU A 457 8.58 2.82 -11.69
C GLU A 457 9.36 1.74 -12.44
N PRO A 458 9.35 1.74 -13.79
CA PRO A 458 10.12 0.78 -14.53
C PRO A 458 11.61 0.97 -14.22
N ILE A 459 12.38 -0.12 -14.28
CA ILE A 459 13.82 -0.15 -13.98
C ILE A 459 14.58 1.01 -14.61
N LEU A 460 14.17 1.47 -15.78
CA LEU A 460 14.87 2.51 -16.53
C LEU A 460 14.42 3.95 -16.24
N GLN A 461 13.33 4.18 -15.51
CA GLN A 461 12.90 5.53 -15.15
C GLN A 461 13.60 6.10 -13.89
N HIS A 462 14.26 5.25 -13.10
CA HIS A 462 15.04 5.66 -11.93
C HIS A 462 16.54 5.60 -12.19
N THR A 463 17.01 6.51 -13.01
CA THR A 463 18.44 6.54 -13.40
C THR A 463 19.37 7.00 -12.29
N ALA A 464 18.89 7.77 -11.31
CA ALA A 464 19.72 8.30 -10.24
C ALA A 464 19.91 7.35 -9.04
N GLU A 465 19.01 6.38 -8.85
CA GLU A 465 18.99 5.52 -7.65
C GLU A 465 19.05 4.02 -7.97
N LEU A 466 19.08 3.63 -9.24
CA LEU A 466 19.29 2.25 -9.61
C LEU A 466 20.69 1.84 -9.23
N THR A 467 20.78 1.07 -8.18
CA THR A 467 22.04 0.47 -7.75
C THR A 467 22.58 -0.38 -8.90
N ALA A 468 23.89 -0.40 -9.06
CA ALA A 468 24.59 -1.28 -10.02
C ALA A 468 24.09 -2.73 -9.92
N HIS A 469 23.67 -3.13 -8.72
CA HIS A 469 23.13 -4.44 -8.43
C HIS A 469 21.79 -4.73 -9.12
N SER A 470 20.82 -3.80 -9.13
CA SER A 470 19.53 -4.01 -9.82
C SER A 470 19.69 -4.19 -11.32
N PHE A 471 20.60 -3.43 -11.95
CA PHE A 471 20.96 -3.60 -13.35
C PHE A 471 21.60 -4.96 -13.62
N ARG A 472 22.58 -5.34 -12.81
CA ARG A 472 23.24 -6.63 -12.94
C ARG A 472 22.24 -7.78 -12.90
N GLU A 473 21.40 -7.79 -11.87
CA GLU A 473 20.38 -8.85 -11.72
C GLU A 473 19.37 -8.85 -12.87
N PHE A 474 18.95 -7.67 -13.34
CA PHE A 474 18.07 -7.58 -14.50
C PHE A 474 18.73 -8.13 -15.76
N LEU A 475 19.97 -7.73 -16.04
CA LEU A 475 20.72 -8.21 -17.22
C LEU A 475 20.95 -9.72 -17.17
N ASN A 476 21.27 -10.24 -15.97
CA ASN A 476 21.45 -11.67 -15.78
C ASN A 476 20.15 -12.44 -15.98
N GLN A 477 19.07 -12.06 -15.28
CA GLN A 477 17.82 -12.81 -15.29
C GLN A 477 17.06 -12.72 -16.62
N TRP A 478 17.07 -11.56 -17.26
CA TRP A 478 16.23 -11.30 -18.44
C TRP A 478 16.99 -11.29 -19.76
N CYS A 479 18.28 -10.96 -19.73
CA CYS A 479 19.10 -10.86 -20.93
C CYS A 479 20.17 -11.95 -21.00
N GLY A 480 20.30 -12.80 -19.98
CA GLY A 480 21.34 -13.85 -19.93
C GLY A 480 22.76 -13.30 -19.99
N PHE A 481 22.99 -12.14 -19.34
CA PHE A 481 24.27 -11.47 -19.35
C PHE A 481 24.69 -11.10 -17.92
N ASP A 482 25.70 -11.78 -17.40
CA ASP A 482 26.28 -11.49 -16.08
C ASP A 482 27.58 -10.71 -16.25
N ALA A 483 27.62 -9.48 -15.73
CA ALA A 483 28.79 -8.64 -15.67
C ALA A 483 28.77 -7.84 -14.36
N GLU A 484 29.92 -7.63 -13.76
CA GLU A 484 30.08 -6.69 -12.66
C GLU A 484 29.89 -5.27 -13.19
N ILE A 485 28.92 -4.53 -12.64
CA ILE A 485 28.69 -3.15 -13.01
C ILE A 485 29.49 -2.25 -12.07
N VAL A 486 30.41 -1.48 -12.64
CA VAL A 486 31.31 -0.57 -11.93
C VAL A 486 30.85 0.89 -12.06
N ASP A 487 31.29 1.74 -11.13
CA ASP A 487 30.90 3.14 -11.11
C ASP A 487 31.44 3.89 -12.35
N GLU A 488 30.60 4.71 -12.95
CA GLU A 488 30.98 5.55 -14.07
C GLU A 488 32.00 6.64 -13.70
N ALA A 489 32.09 7.02 -12.41
CA ALA A 489 33.00 8.04 -11.94
C ALA A 489 34.48 7.69 -12.24
N ASP A 490 34.81 6.41 -12.26
CA ASP A 490 36.18 5.93 -12.54
C ASP A 490 36.56 6.05 -14.03
N TYR A 491 35.55 6.22 -14.91
CA TYR A 491 35.73 6.18 -16.38
C TYR A 491 35.34 7.48 -17.08
N ARG A 492 34.38 8.23 -16.56
CA ARG A 492 33.78 9.43 -17.18
C ARG A 492 34.86 10.45 -17.64
N ASP A 493 35.90 10.64 -16.85
CA ASP A 493 36.91 11.67 -17.07
C ASP A 493 38.13 11.18 -17.84
N LEU A 494 38.18 9.91 -18.22
CA LEU A 494 39.26 9.39 -19.05
C LEU A 494 39.22 10.04 -20.45
N PRO A 495 40.38 10.48 -20.99
CA PRO A 495 40.44 11.11 -22.31
C PRO A 495 39.82 10.23 -23.41
N GLU A 496 40.06 8.94 -23.37
CA GLU A 496 39.55 7.93 -24.31
C GLU A 496 38.02 7.88 -24.28
N VAL A 497 37.39 8.03 -23.09
CA VAL A 497 35.92 8.01 -22.91
C VAL A 497 35.32 9.35 -23.32
N ARG A 498 36.00 10.46 -23.06
CA ARG A 498 35.55 11.79 -23.48
C ARG A 498 35.41 11.89 -25.00
N GLU A 499 36.33 11.25 -25.75
CA GLU A 499 36.34 11.24 -27.21
C GLU A 499 35.34 10.23 -27.82
N MET A 500 34.80 9.31 -27.03
CA MET A 500 33.79 8.36 -27.53
C MET A 500 32.53 9.10 -27.97
N PRO A 501 31.92 8.70 -29.12
CA PRO A 501 30.58 9.16 -29.49
C PRO A 501 29.55 8.61 -28.51
N GLN A 502 28.38 9.23 -28.51
CA GLN A 502 27.23 8.76 -27.71
C GLN A 502 26.53 7.60 -28.42
N TYR A 503 26.01 6.66 -27.66
CA TYR A 503 25.16 5.56 -28.11
C TYR A 503 23.89 6.13 -28.80
N PRO A 504 23.45 5.62 -29.97
CA PRO A 504 23.86 4.34 -30.58
C PRO A 504 24.95 4.47 -31.67
N ASN A 505 25.69 5.55 -31.74
CA ASN A 505 26.69 5.74 -32.80
C ASN A 505 27.83 4.72 -32.70
N ALA A 506 28.42 4.35 -33.84
CA ALA A 506 29.55 3.45 -33.89
C ALA A 506 30.73 3.97 -33.04
N GLY A 507 31.31 3.11 -32.21
CA GLY A 507 32.39 3.45 -31.28
C GLY A 507 31.93 4.00 -29.92
N SER A 508 30.62 4.03 -29.64
CA SER A 508 30.06 4.37 -28.33
C SER A 508 30.20 3.25 -27.29
N ILE A 509 30.60 2.07 -27.71
CA ILE A 509 30.88 0.91 -26.87
C ILE A 509 32.33 0.49 -27.13
N ARG A 510 33.17 0.50 -26.10
CA ARG A 510 34.60 0.12 -26.19
C ARG A 510 35.04 -0.64 -24.95
N ILE A 511 36.11 -1.45 -25.10
CA ILE A 511 36.82 -2.07 -24.00
C ILE A 511 37.95 -1.13 -23.60
N ILE A 512 37.98 -0.74 -22.32
CA ILE A 512 39.02 0.08 -21.72
C ILE A 512 39.56 -0.67 -20.50
N GLY A 513 40.77 -1.19 -20.61
CA GLY A 513 41.34 -2.09 -19.61
C GLY A 513 40.52 -3.41 -19.51
N ASP A 514 39.98 -3.67 -18.33
CA ASP A 514 39.13 -4.85 -18.02
C ASP A 514 37.61 -4.54 -18.07
N THR A 515 37.23 -3.38 -18.58
CA THR A 515 35.87 -2.87 -18.50
C THR A 515 35.31 -2.49 -19.88
N VAL A 516 34.10 -2.93 -20.16
CA VAL A 516 33.30 -2.46 -21.29
C VAL A 516 32.65 -1.13 -20.90
N VAL A 517 32.99 -0.07 -21.57
CA VAL A 517 32.41 1.27 -21.36
C VAL A 517 31.38 1.55 -22.44
N ILE A 518 30.17 1.90 -22.03
CA ILE A 518 29.07 2.33 -22.90
C ILE A 518 28.79 3.80 -22.58
N LYS A 519 28.95 4.67 -23.58
CA LYS A 519 28.72 6.10 -23.41
C LYS A 519 27.38 6.49 -24.01
N PHE A 520 26.49 7.02 -23.19
CA PHE A 520 25.18 7.57 -23.58
C PHE A 520 25.21 9.06 -23.80
#